data_fd53b8f54c565704f63c566b75fd619e
#
_entry.id   fd53b8f54c565704f63c566b75fd619e
#
_cell.length_a   1.000
_cell.length_b   1.000
_cell.length_c   1.000
_cell.angle_alpha   90.00
_cell.angle_beta   90.00
_cell.angle_gamma   90.00
#
_symmetry.space_group_name_H-M   'P 1'
#
loop_
_entity.id
_entity.type
_entity.pdbx_description
1 polymer ?
#
loop_
_entity_poly.entity_id
_entity_poly.type
_entity_poly.pdbx_seq_one_letter_code
_entity_poly.pdbx_strand_id
1 'polypeptide(L)'
;MEGIININKPSGITSFDVIRVLRRVLKEKRIGHTGTLDPLAEGVLVVCLGRATRLVQDIEGYSKIYTAGFELGYRTDTYDIEGKTIEESEKKSATRDELDIVLKKFIGDIKQIPPMYSALKVDGQKLYDLARKGIEVERKARDIHIDFIEVLEFDGVKGKIRCGVSKGTYIRSLIDDMGRELGTLATMNSLVREKVGDSSIDKAFTLEDIERLHNEGNSSFLQSVEEFFTYPQLEIEEGKNLTLFLNGNTIRHQSPNGRY
;
A
#
# COMPACT_ATOMS: atom_id res chain seq x y z
N MET A 1 5.12 -14.21 -19.80
CA MET A 1 5.69 -14.47 -18.47
C MET A 1 4.56 -14.50 -17.45
N GLU A 2 4.64 -15.37 -16.41
CA GLU A 2 3.57 -15.50 -15.40
C GLU A 2 4.19 -15.62 -14.01
N GLY A 3 3.68 -14.91 -13.03
CA GLY A 3 4.13 -14.95 -11.65
C GLY A 3 3.99 -13.61 -10.93
N ILE A 4 4.67 -13.46 -9.80
CA ILE A 4 4.60 -12.31 -8.90
C ILE A 4 6.02 -11.77 -8.68
N ILE A 5 6.16 -10.46 -8.68
CA ILE A 5 7.43 -9.77 -8.42
C ILE A 5 7.25 -8.85 -7.21
N ASN A 6 8.18 -8.93 -6.27
CA ASN A 6 8.31 -7.98 -5.18
C ASN A 6 9.30 -6.89 -5.58
N ILE A 7 8.81 -5.66 -5.80
CA ILE A 7 9.60 -4.53 -6.31
C ILE A 7 9.82 -3.51 -5.22
N ASN A 8 11.04 -3.00 -5.12
CA ASN A 8 11.35 -1.78 -4.39
C ASN A 8 11.12 -0.58 -5.33
N LYS A 9 9.94 0.03 -5.24
CA LYS A 9 9.63 1.24 -6.03
C LYS A 9 10.46 2.41 -5.54
N PRO A 10 11.23 3.09 -6.38
CA PRO A 10 11.93 4.31 -5.98
C PRO A 10 10.95 5.47 -5.80
N SER A 11 11.34 6.49 -5.03
CA SER A 11 10.64 7.78 -4.96
C SER A 11 10.66 8.50 -6.31
N GLY A 12 9.72 9.42 -6.52
CA GLY A 12 9.65 10.31 -7.68
C GLY A 12 8.91 9.74 -8.90
N ILE A 13 8.52 8.47 -8.89
CA ILE A 13 7.74 7.84 -9.96
C ILE A 13 6.43 7.25 -9.45
N THR A 14 5.43 7.16 -10.32
CA THR A 14 4.15 6.52 -9.97
C THR A 14 4.23 5.00 -10.01
N SER A 15 3.32 4.30 -9.31
CA SER A 15 3.18 2.84 -9.45
C SER A 15 2.89 2.41 -10.90
N PHE A 16 2.25 3.27 -11.70
CA PHE A 16 2.00 2.99 -13.11
C PHE A 16 3.26 3.14 -13.98
N ASP A 17 4.20 4.02 -13.59
CA ASP A 17 5.51 4.12 -14.26
C ASP A 17 6.30 2.83 -14.11
N VAL A 18 6.26 2.22 -12.91
CA VAL A 18 6.83 0.88 -12.68
C VAL A 18 6.25 -0.14 -13.67
N ILE A 19 4.92 -0.16 -13.83
CA ILE A 19 4.26 -1.06 -14.79
C ILE A 19 4.73 -0.78 -16.23
N ARG A 20 4.93 0.50 -16.62
CA ARG A 20 5.43 0.86 -17.96
C ARG A 20 6.86 0.36 -18.19
N VAL A 21 7.74 0.51 -17.20
CA VAL A 21 9.11 -0.02 -17.28
C VAL A 21 9.10 -1.54 -17.43
N LEU A 22 8.36 -2.25 -16.58
CA LEU A 22 8.25 -3.71 -16.64
C LEU A 22 7.69 -4.20 -17.96
N ARG A 23 6.68 -3.54 -18.54
CA ARG A 23 6.16 -3.91 -19.87
C ARG A 23 7.22 -3.80 -20.95
N ARG A 24 8.06 -2.77 -20.89
CA ARG A 24 9.16 -2.58 -21.83
C ARG A 24 10.23 -3.67 -21.67
N VAL A 25 10.68 -3.90 -20.44
CA VAL A 25 11.77 -4.84 -20.10
C VAL A 25 11.35 -6.28 -20.36
N LEU A 26 10.23 -6.69 -19.76
CA LEU A 26 9.78 -8.10 -19.78
C LEU A 26 8.96 -8.47 -21.03
N LYS A 27 8.61 -7.48 -21.88
CA LYS A 27 7.73 -7.64 -23.05
C LYS A 27 6.39 -8.32 -22.74
N GLU A 28 5.93 -8.18 -21.49
CA GLU A 28 4.65 -8.71 -21.01
C GLU A 28 3.60 -7.59 -21.01
N LYS A 29 2.45 -7.82 -21.63
CA LYS A 29 1.36 -6.83 -21.69
C LYS A 29 0.47 -6.85 -20.45
N ARG A 30 0.26 -8.04 -19.88
CA ARG A 30 -0.64 -8.26 -18.76
C ARG A 30 0.13 -8.13 -17.45
N ILE A 31 0.17 -6.92 -16.91
CA ILE A 31 0.83 -6.60 -15.64
C ILE A 31 -0.09 -5.71 -14.80
N GLY A 32 -0.21 -6.02 -13.51
CA GLY A 32 -0.97 -5.24 -12.54
C GLY A 32 -0.28 -5.19 -11.18
N HIS A 33 -0.39 -4.08 -10.45
CA HIS A 33 0.12 -3.95 -9.08
C HIS A 33 -1.01 -4.13 -8.05
N THR A 34 -0.65 -4.51 -6.83
CA THR A 34 -1.57 -4.86 -5.73
C THR A 34 -1.74 -3.75 -4.69
N GLY A 35 -1.69 -2.50 -5.11
CA GLY A 35 -1.84 -1.35 -4.21
C GLY A 35 -0.94 -0.19 -4.61
N THR A 36 -1.56 0.93 -4.91
CA THR A 36 -0.86 2.15 -5.35
C THR A 36 0.05 2.68 -4.24
N LEU A 37 1.25 3.12 -4.62
CA LEU A 37 2.10 4.02 -3.86
C LEU A 37 2.10 5.38 -4.56
N ASP A 38 2.02 6.45 -3.78
CA ASP A 38 2.14 7.82 -4.26
C ASP A 38 3.53 8.05 -4.85
N PRO A 39 3.74 9.10 -5.69
CA PRO A 39 5.07 9.38 -6.27
C PRO A 39 6.16 9.57 -5.21
N LEU A 40 5.87 10.33 -4.15
CA LEU A 40 6.77 10.54 -3.01
C LEU A 40 7.16 9.23 -2.32
N ALA A 41 6.22 8.28 -2.24
CA ALA A 41 6.41 7.04 -1.49
C ALA A 41 7.34 6.07 -2.23
N GLU A 42 8.08 5.28 -1.47
CA GLU A 42 8.97 4.22 -1.94
C GLU A 42 8.71 2.88 -1.24
N GLY A 43 9.44 1.85 -1.65
CA GLY A 43 9.41 0.53 -1.03
C GLY A 43 8.54 -0.48 -1.76
N VAL A 44 8.06 -1.49 -1.03
CA VAL A 44 7.42 -2.70 -1.55
C VAL A 44 6.22 -2.40 -2.43
N LEU A 45 6.31 -2.76 -3.70
CA LEU A 45 5.22 -2.80 -4.67
C LEU A 45 5.13 -4.22 -5.25
N VAL A 46 4.14 -4.98 -4.82
CA VAL A 46 3.90 -6.33 -5.36
C VAL A 46 3.20 -6.21 -6.71
N VAL A 47 3.76 -6.86 -7.71
CA VAL A 47 3.30 -6.80 -9.11
C VAL A 47 3.03 -8.21 -9.62
N CYS A 48 1.87 -8.41 -10.25
CA CYS A 48 1.44 -9.66 -10.85
C CYS A 48 1.59 -9.62 -12.38
N LEU A 49 2.06 -10.70 -12.98
CA LEU A 49 2.26 -10.87 -14.41
C LEU A 49 1.40 -11.99 -14.98
N GLY A 50 0.95 -11.83 -16.21
CA GLY A 50 0.19 -12.85 -16.93
C GLY A 50 -1.12 -13.21 -16.22
N ARG A 51 -1.39 -14.50 -16.04
CA ARG A 51 -2.60 -14.98 -15.37
C ARG A 51 -2.65 -14.64 -13.89
N ALA A 52 -1.48 -14.46 -13.23
CA ALA A 52 -1.42 -14.06 -11.83
C ALA A 52 -2.07 -12.68 -11.56
N THR A 53 -2.33 -11.87 -12.59
CA THR A 53 -3.10 -10.60 -12.42
C THR A 53 -4.52 -10.81 -11.91
N ARG A 54 -5.07 -12.02 -11.96
CA ARG A 54 -6.36 -12.36 -11.35
C ARG A 54 -6.33 -12.32 -9.82
N LEU A 55 -5.13 -12.47 -9.23
CA LEU A 55 -4.89 -12.50 -7.79
C LEU A 55 -4.63 -11.11 -7.17
N VAL A 56 -4.63 -10.06 -7.99
CA VAL A 56 -4.34 -8.68 -7.54
C VAL A 56 -5.24 -8.29 -6.37
N GLN A 57 -6.54 -8.58 -6.43
CA GLN A 57 -7.49 -8.21 -5.37
C GLN A 57 -7.26 -8.97 -4.06
N ASP A 58 -6.83 -10.23 -4.14
CA ASP A 58 -6.52 -11.03 -2.95
C ASP A 58 -5.29 -10.46 -2.23
N ILE A 59 -4.23 -10.18 -2.98
CA ILE A 59 -2.98 -9.61 -2.43
C ILE A 59 -3.19 -8.17 -1.95
N GLU A 60 -4.04 -7.38 -2.61
CA GLU A 60 -4.42 -6.04 -2.16
C GLU A 60 -5.08 -6.07 -0.76
N GLY A 61 -5.71 -7.20 -0.40
CA GLY A 61 -6.31 -7.45 0.90
C GLY A 61 -5.33 -7.55 2.07
N TYR A 62 -4.05 -7.82 1.83
CA TYR A 62 -3.06 -8.03 2.89
C TYR A 62 -2.79 -6.76 3.72
N SER A 63 -2.36 -6.95 4.97
CA SER A 63 -1.85 -5.87 5.83
C SER A 63 -0.55 -5.29 5.26
N LYS A 64 -0.23 -4.07 5.66
CA LYS A 64 0.98 -3.35 5.23
C LYS A 64 1.69 -2.78 6.44
N ILE A 65 3.02 -2.69 6.33
CA ILE A 65 3.84 -1.96 7.30
C ILE A 65 4.47 -0.79 6.57
N TYR A 66 4.38 0.38 7.21
CA TYR A 66 4.96 1.62 6.69
C TYR A 66 5.87 2.27 7.72
N THR A 67 6.91 2.92 7.23
CA THR A 67 7.63 3.98 7.96
C THR A 67 7.31 5.31 7.30
N ALA A 68 6.80 6.26 8.09
CA ALA A 68 6.41 7.59 7.64
C ALA A 68 7.10 8.68 8.43
N GLY A 69 7.72 9.62 7.74
CA GLY A 69 8.20 10.85 8.33
C GLY A 69 7.13 11.93 8.31
N PHE A 70 7.15 12.82 9.29
CA PHE A 70 6.22 13.94 9.40
C PHE A 70 6.88 15.20 9.98
N GLU A 71 6.23 16.33 9.75
CA GLU A 71 6.59 17.61 10.33
C GLU A 71 5.34 18.31 10.87
N LEU A 72 5.42 18.84 12.10
CA LEU A 72 4.36 19.58 12.76
C LEU A 72 4.37 21.06 12.36
N GLY A 73 3.27 21.74 12.55
CA GLY A 73 3.15 23.19 12.41
C GLY A 73 2.39 23.66 11.19
N TYR A 74 2.14 22.82 10.21
CA TYR A 74 1.41 23.18 9.00
C TYR A 74 0.69 21.99 8.36
N ARG A 75 -0.21 22.30 7.46
CA ARG A 75 -0.98 21.34 6.69
C ARG A 75 -1.00 21.73 5.22
N THR A 76 -0.92 20.74 4.33
CA THR A 76 -1.04 20.92 2.89
C THR A 76 -2.36 20.35 2.36
N ASP A 77 -2.75 20.72 1.16
CA ASP A 77 -3.95 20.23 0.47
C ASP A 77 -3.87 18.72 0.13
N THR A 78 -2.65 18.16 -0.01
CA THR A 78 -2.39 16.74 -0.27
C THR A 78 -2.10 15.93 0.99
N TYR A 79 -1.91 16.60 2.16
CA TYR A 79 -1.44 16.05 3.44
C TYR A 79 0.00 15.53 3.40
N ASP A 80 0.75 15.84 2.33
CA ASP A 80 2.18 15.58 2.17
C ASP A 80 2.92 16.81 1.63
N ILE A 81 4.26 16.75 1.59
CA ILE A 81 5.10 17.87 1.17
C ILE A 81 5.01 18.25 -0.31
N GLU A 82 4.34 17.43 -1.15
CA GLU A 82 4.15 17.74 -2.57
C GLU A 82 2.99 18.74 -2.77
N GLY A 83 2.15 18.94 -1.73
CA GLY A 83 1.01 19.86 -1.77
C GLY A 83 1.36 21.30 -1.43
N LYS A 84 0.36 22.18 -1.59
CA LYS A 84 0.46 23.59 -1.17
C LYS A 84 0.04 23.70 0.29
N THR A 85 0.78 24.48 1.07
CA THR A 85 0.36 24.84 2.43
C THR A 85 -0.96 25.60 2.39
N ILE A 86 -1.96 25.09 3.10
CA ILE A 86 -3.30 25.66 3.20
C ILE A 86 -3.63 26.17 4.61
N GLU A 87 -2.87 25.72 5.60
CA GLU A 87 -3.10 26.08 7.01
C GLU A 87 -1.79 25.99 7.80
N GLU A 88 -1.55 26.95 8.68
CA GLU A 88 -0.44 26.93 9.65
C GLU A 88 -0.98 27.00 11.06
N SER A 89 -0.32 26.32 12.00
CA SER A 89 -0.66 26.33 13.42
C SER A 89 0.24 27.31 14.18
N GLU A 90 -0.31 27.97 15.20
CA GLU A 90 0.49 28.73 16.17
C GLU A 90 1.34 27.81 17.05
N LYS A 91 0.77 26.65 17.46
CA LYS A 91 1.50 25.58 18.16
C LYS A 91 2.23 24.74 17.13
N LYS A 92 3.56 24.90 17.04
CA LYS A 92 4.40 24.19 16.03
C LYS A 92 5.20 23.02 16.61
N SER A 93 5.01 22.68 17.89
CA SER A 93 5.74 21.59 18.54
C SER A 93 4.88 20.84 19.55
N ALA A 94 5.29 19.64 19.89
CA ALA A 94 4.69 18.83 20.95
C ALA A 94 5.78 18.10 21.73
N THR A 95 5.48 17.66 22.94
CA THR A 95 6.35 16.75 23.68
C THR A 95 6.18 15.31 23.20
N ARG A 96 7.15 14.45 23.51
CA ARG A 96 7.06 13.02 23.23
C ARG A 96 5.83 12.40 23.92
N ASP A 97 5.54 12.78 25.14
CA ASP A 97 4.40 12.26 25.90
C ASP A 97 3.07 12.64 25.26
N GLU A 98 2.92 13.90 24.79
CA GLU A 98 1.73 14.33 24.05
C GLU A 98 1.53 13.50 22.79
N LEU A 99 2.61 13.27 22.02
CA LEU A 99 2.58 12.44 20.81
C LEU A 99 2.17 10.99 21.13
N ASP A 100 2.77 10.38 22.14
CA ASP A 100 2.49 8.98 22.52
C ASP A 100 1.03 8.81 23.02
N ILE A 101 0.47 9.80 23.72
CA ILE A 101 -0.94 9.80 24.15
C ILE A 101 -1.87 9.88 22.94
N VAL A 102 -1.57 10.75 21.98
CA VAL A 102 -2.40 10.93 20.78
C VAL A 102 -2.34 9.70 19.90
N LEU A 103 -1.17 9.13 19.65
CA LEU A 103 -1.01 7.95 18.79
C LEU A 103 -1.77 6.72 19.31
N LYS A 104 -1.88 6.55 20.62
CA LYS A 104 -2.67 5.45 21.22
C LYS A 104 -4.15 5.47 20.82
N LYS A 105 -4.71 6.66 20.51
CA LYS A 105 -6.10 6.79 20.07
C LYS A 105 -6.37 6.21 18.69
N PHE A 106 -5.32 6.03 17.87
CA PHE A 106 -5.41 5.53 16.51
C PHE A 106 -5.18 4.02 16.41
N ILE A 107 -4.79 3.34 17.49
CA ILE A 107 -4.58 1.89 17.48
C ILE A 107 -5.92 1.16 17.60
N GLY A 108 -6.11 0.09 16.83
CA GLY A 108 -7.34 -0.71 16.76
C GLY A 108 -8.23 -0.30 15.59
N ASP A 109 -9.54 -0.56 15.74
CA ASP A 109 -10.54 -0.25 14.72
C ASP A 109 -10.95 1.21 14.80
N ILE A 110 -10.72 1.95 13.73
CA ILE A 110 -11.05 3.38 13.63
C ILE A 110 -11.72 3.71 12.29
N LYS A 111 -12.35 4.88 12.24
CA LYS A 111 -12.89 5.45 11.00
C LYS A 111 -11.95 6.51 10.47
N GLN A 112 -11.56 6.38 9.21
CA GLN A 112 -10.68 7.34 8.53
C GLN A 112 -11.37 7.93 7.30
N ILE A 113 -11.26 9.25 7.13
CA ILE A 113 -11.70 9.94 5.90
C ILE A 113 -10.53 9.91 4.90
N PRO A 114 -10.71 9.30 3.71
CA PRO A 114 -9.67 9.28 2.69
C PRO A 114 -9.32 10.69 2.20
N PRO A 115 -8.06 10.95 1.77
CA PRO A 115 -7.69 12.25 1.21
C PRO A 115 -8.37 12.48 -0.15
N MET A 116 -8.54 13.75 -0.54
CA MET A 116 -9.04 14.10 -1.89
C MET A 116 -8.09 13.61 -3.00
N TYR A 117 -6.80 13.67 -2.74
CA TYR A 117 -5.78 13.13 -3.65
C TYR A 117 -5.64 11.62 -3.49
N SER A 118 -6.68 10.88 -3.89
CA SER A 118 -6.70 9.41 -3.87
C SER A 118 -7.30 8.82 -5.15
N ALA A 119 -7.02 7.54 -5.41
CA ALA A 119 -7.55 6.79 -6.56
C ALA A 119 -9.01 6.33 -6.38
N LEU A 120 -9.62 6.63 -5.23
CA LEU A 120 -11.02 6.31 -4.97
C LEU A 120 -11.95 7.01 -5.96
N LYS A 121 -13.07 6.36 -6.26
CA LYS A 121 -14.09 6.92 -7.15
C LYS A 121 -15.32 7.33 -6.35
N VAL A 122 -15.82 8.53 -6.64
CA VAL A 122 -17.14 9.01 -6.24
C VAL A 122 -17.90 9.33 -7.52
N ASP A 123 -19.08 8.79 -7.69
CA ASP A 123 -19.92 8.93 -8.90
C ASP A 123 -19.17 8.63 -10.22
N GLY A 124 -18.31 7.59 -10.19
CA GLY A 124 -17.54 7.14 -11.35
C GLY A 124 -16.26 7.94 -11.64
N GLN A 125 -16.05 9.10 -10.98
CA GLN A 125 -14.87 9.96 -11.15
C GLN A 125 -13.87 9.71 -10.02
N LYS A 126 -12.57 9.70 -10.33
CA LYS A 126 -11.53 9.55 -9.32
C LYS A 126 -11.37 10.85 -8.51
N LEU A 127 -11.21 10.72 -7.19
CA LEU A 127 -11.08 11.87 -6.29
C LEU A 127 -9.91 12.80 -6.68
N TYR A 128 -8.77 12.25 -7.07
CA TYR A 128 -7.62 13.07 -7.48
C TYR A 128 -7.89 13.89 -8.76
N ASP A 129 -8.75 13.42 -9.68
CA ASP A 129 -9.12 14.19 -10.88
C ASP A 129 -10.02 15.37 -10.52
N LEU A 130 -10.89 15.21 -9.51
CA LEU A 130 -11.71 16.28 -8.96
C LEU A 130 -10.86 17.29 -8.19
N ALA A 131 -9.95 16.81 -7.34
CA ALA A 131 -9.03 17.64 -6.56
C ALA A 131 -8.18 18.56 -7.47
N ARG A 132 -7.63 18.03 -8.57
CA ARG A 132 -6.89 18.83 -9.56
C ARG A 132 -7.71 19.92 -10.24
N LYS A 133 -9.02 19.78 -10.28
CA LYS A 133 -9.95 20.79 -10.78
C LYS A 133 -10.41 21.76 -9.71
N GLY A 134 -9.90 21.63 -8.47
CA GLY A 134 -10.33 22.43 -7.34
C GLY A 134 -11.72 22.08 -6.81
N ILE A 135 -12.24 20.91 -7.18
CA ILE A 135 -13.55 20.44 -6.73
C ILE A 135 -13.36 19.56 -5.51
N GLU A 136 -13.86 19.99 -4.37
CA GLU A 136 -13.94 19.19 -3.17
C GLU A 136 -15.31 18.49 -3.09
N VAL A 137 -15.29 17.19 -2.72
CA VAL A 137 -16.51 16.39 -2.55
C VAL A 137 -16.51 15.75 -1.16
N GLU A 138 -17.69 15.53 -0.62
CA GLU A 138 -17.84 14.80 0.63
C GLU A 138 -17.33 13.36 0.47
N ARG A 139 -16.52 12.92 1.42
CA ARG A 139 -15.92 11.59 1.45
C ARG A 139 -16.44 10.85 2.67
N LYS A 140 -17.00 9.66 2.43
CA LYS A 140 -17.45 8.79 3.51
C LYS A 140 -16.26 8.22 4.26
N ALA A 141 -16.30 8.28 5.58
CA ALA A 141 -15.36 7.60 6.45
C ALA A 141 -15.39 6.08 6.18
N ARG A 142 -14.23 5.44 6.27
CA ARG A 142 -14.06 3.99 6.08
C ARG A 142 -13.51 3.36 7.34
N ASP A 143 -13.97 2.16 7.62
CA ASP A 143 -13.41 1.36 8.69
C ASP A 143 -12.02 0.85 8.27
N ILE A 144 -11.03 1.09 9.10
CA ILE A 144 -9.65 0.64 8.98
C ILE A 144 -9.20 0.08 10.32
N HIS A 145 -8.15 -0.73 10.29
CA HIS A 145 -7.51 -1.25 11.49
C HIS A 145 -6.03 -0.88 11.51
N ILE A 146 -5.56 -0.42 12.66
CA ILE A 146 -4.15 -0.13 12.90
C ILE A 146 -3.65 -1.07 14.00
N ASP A 147 -2.78 -2.00 13.62
CA ASP A 147 -2.26 -3.02 14.54
C ASP A 147 -1.34 -2.41 15.61
N PHE A 148 -0.46 -1.50 15.17
CA PHE A 148 0.49 -0.80 16.04
C PHE A 148 0.95 0.51 15.40
N ILE A 149 1.42 1.44 16.25
CA ILE A 149 2.19 2.63 15.86
C ILE A 149 3.37 2.76 16.82
N GLU A 150 4.57 2.83 16.28
CA GLU A 150 5.83 3.00 17.00
C GLU A 150 6.47 4.33 16.59
N VAL A 151 6.88 5.16 17.56
CA VAL A 151 7.66 6.36 17.28
C VAL A 151 9.13 5.97 17.22
N LEU A 152 9.73 6.06 16.05
CA LEU A 152 11.15 5.77 15.82
C LEU A 152 12.03 6.95 16.20
N GLU A 153 11.65 8.16 15.79
CA GLU A 153 12.37 9.41 16.02
C GLU A 153 11.36 10.53 16.29
N PHE A 154 11.70 11.46 17.18
CA PHE A 154 10.93 12.69 17.39
C PHE A 154 11.76 13.74 18.12
N ASP A 155 11.88 14.94 17.56
CA ASP A 155 12.64 16.06 18.11
C ASP A 155 11.76 17.19 18.69
N GLY A 156 10.44 16.98 18.70
CA GLY A 156 9.44 17.96 19.12
C GLY A 156 8.74 18.66 17.96
N VAL A 157 9.30 18.63 16.75
CA VAL A 157 8.75 19.23 15.52
C VAL A 157 8.66 18.21 14.41
N LYS A 158 9.74 17.46 14.19
CA LYS A 158 9.84 16.41 13.16
C LYS A 158 9.91 15.04 13.81
N GLY A 159 9.30 14.07 13.16
CA GLY A 159 9.34 12.73 13.67
C GLY A 159 9.21 11.69 12.57
N LYS A 160 9.38 10.45 12.99
CA LYS A 160 9.22 9.28 12.16
C LYS A 160 8.47 8.21 12.94
N ILE A 161 7.42 7.69 12.36
CA ILE A 161 6.64 6.59 12.92
C ILE A 161 6.71 5.36 12.02
N ARG A 162 6.61 4.19 12.63
CA ARG A 162 6.40 2.90 11.96
C ARG A 162 5.04 2.37 12.37
N CYS A 163 4.23 1.92 11.39
CA CYS A 163 2.88 1.44 11.70
C CYS A 163 2.50 0.23 10.85
N GLY A 164 1.75 -0.70 11.48
CA GLY A 164 1.10 -1.82 10.84
C GLY A 164 -0.37 -1.50 10.63
N VAL A 165 -0.88 -1.66 9.39
CA VAL A 165 -2.22 -1.20 9.02
C VAL A 165 -2.94 -2.16 8.09
N SER A 166 -4.26 -2.17 8.16
CA SER A 166 -5.13 -2.89 7.22
C SER A 166 -5.14 -2.25 5.83
N LYS A 167 -5.69 -2.97 4.86
CA LYS A 167 -5.94 -2.43 3.52
C LYS A 167 -6.79 -1.16 3.58
N GLY A 168 -6.53 -0.24 2.66
CA GLY A 168 -7.32 0.98 2.51
C GLY A 168 -6.96 2.11 3.46
N THR A 169 -6.02 1.90 4.37
CA THR A 169 -5.48 2.94 5.25
C THR A 169 -4.61 3.93 4.47
N TYR A 170 -4.85 5.21 4.66
CA TYR A 170 -4.05 6.32 4.11
C TYR A 170 -3.14 6.90 5.18
N ILE A 171 -1.83 6.70 5.02
CA ILE A 171 -0.85 7.19 6.01
C ILE A 171 -0.84 8.72 6.06
N ARG A 172 -1.04 9.39 4.93
CA ARG A 172 -1.21 10.84 4.86
C ARG A 172 -2.36 11.35 5.74
N SER A 173 -3.54 10.69 5.68
CA SER A 173 -4.65 11.03 6.57
C SER A 173 -4.34 10.73 8.01
N LEU A 174 -3.64 9.63 8.33
CA LEU A 174 -3.23 9.33 9.71
C LEU A 174 -2.34 10.43 10.29
N ILE A 175 -1.38 10.95 9.50
CA ILE A 175 -0.51 12.05 9.92
C ILE A 175 -1.30 13.36 10.07
N ASP A 176 -2.21 13.69 9.15
CA ASP A 176 -3.08 14.88 9.25
C ASP A 176 -3.98 14.80 10.49
N ASP A 177 -4.63 13.66 10.72
CA ASP A 177 -5.50 13.42 11.88
C ASP A 177 -4.71 13.51 13.20
N MET A 178 -3.51 12.93 13.26
CA MET A 178 -2.59 13.02 14.40
C MET A 178 -2.23 14.47 14.69
N GLY A 179 -1.87 15.25 13.68
CA GLY A 179 -1.52 16.66 13.85
C GLY A 179 -2.68 17.51 14.37
N ARG A 180 -3.90 17.21 13.92
CA ARG A 180 -5.13 17.86 14.45
C ARG A 180 -5.39 17.52 15.90
N GLU A 181 -5.28 16.26 16.29
CA GLU A 181 -5.44 15.80 17.67
C GLU A 181 -4.38 16.39 18.61
N LEU A 182 -3.17 16.68 18.13
CA LEU A 182 -2.11 17.39 18.86
C LEU A 182 -2.35 18.91 18.95
N GLY A 183 -3.26 19.44 18.12
CA GLY A 183 -3.45 20.89 17.96
C GLY A 183 -2.28 21.60 17.30
N THR A 184 -1.41 20.87 16.59
CA THR A 184 -0.21 21.39 15.91
C THR A 184 -0.35 21.41 14.40
N LEU A 185 -1.33 20.70 13.82
CA LEU A 185 -1.31 20.27 12.43
C LEU A 185 -0.07 19.42 12.11
N ALA A 186 -0.10 18.63 11.03
CA ALA A 186 1.05 17.86 10.58
C ALA A 186 0.98 17.58 9.09
N THR A 187 2.15 17.46 8.46
CA THR A 187 2.31 17.11 7.05
C THR A 187 3.29 15.94 6.92
N MET A 188 2.93 14.94 6.13
CA MET A 188 3.82 13.81 5.84
C MET A 188 4.95 14.26 4.90
N ASN A 189 6.20 13.93 5.23
CA ASN A 189 7.36 14.34 4.44
C ASN A 189 8.10 13.16 3.78
N SER A 190 7.85 11.94 4.23
CA SER A 190 8.40 10.72 3.61
C SER A 190 7.52 9.53 3.90
N LEU A 191 7.55 8.52 3.02
CA LEU A 191 6.80 7.29 3.19
C LEU A 191 7.55 6.12 2.55
N VAL A 192 7.83 5.10 3.35
CA VAL A 192 8.40 3.83 2.90
C VAL A 192 7.41 2.71 3.22
N ARG A 193 6.95 1.97 2.23
CA ARG A 193 6.21 0.74 2.47
C ARG A 193 7.20 -0.41 2.66
N GLU A 194 7.39 -0.83 3.90
CA GLU A 194 8.34 -1.89 4.25
C GLU A 194 7.82 -3.27 3.91
N LYS A 195 6.48 -3.47 4.00
CA LYS A 195 5.89 -4.80 3.88
C LYS A 195 4.47 -4.79 3.28
N VAL A 196 4.15 -5.84 2.52
CA VAL A 196 2.80 -6.19 2.05
C VAL A 196 2.63 -7.69 2.30
N GLY A 197 1.82 -8.09 3.28
CA GLY A 197 1.80 -9.48 3.74
C GLY A 197 3.20 -9.96 4.09
N ASP A 198 3.69 -11.03 3.45
CA ASP A 198 5.03 -11.59 3.65
C ASP A 198 6.11 -10.98 2.75
N SER A 199 5.72 -10.18 1.76
CA SER A 199 6.66 -9.47 0.88
C SER A 199 7.30 -8.31 1.65
N SER A 200 8.61 -8.37 1.88
CA SER A 200 9.40 -7.34 2.59
C SER A 200 10.34 -6.59 1.64
N ILE A 201 10.74 -5.40 2.06
CA ILE A 201 11.65 -4.53 1.29
C ILE A 201 13.04 -5.17 1.12
N ASP A 202 13.51 -5.94 2.12
CA ASP A 202 14.81 -6.62 2.08
C ASP A 202 14.90 -7.70 0.99
N LYS A 203 13.73 -8.19 0.53
CA LYS A 203 13.62 -9.18 -0.55
C LYS A 203 13.10 -8.59 -1.85
N ALA A 204 12.99 -7.27 -1.94
CA ALA A 204 12.48 -6.58 -3.10
C ALA A 204 13.59 -6.28 -4.11
N PHE A 205 13.29 -6.42 -5.38
CA PHE A 205 14.20 -6.09 -6.48
C PHE A 205 13.99 -4.65 -6.94
N THR A 206 15.06 -3.96 -7.28
CA THR A 206 14.98 -2.68 -7.99
C THR A 206 14.58 -2.91 -9.46
N LEU A 207 14.17 -1.85 -10.15
CA LEU A 207 13.87 -1.95 -11.59
C LEU A 207 15.12 -2.28 -12.40
N GLU A 208 16.25 -1.76 -11.98
CA GLU A 208 17.58 -1.99 -12.57
C GLU A 208 18.02 -3.45 -12.39
N ASP A 209 17.80 -4.04 -11.21
CA ASP A 209 18.08 -5.46 -10.98
C ASP A 209 17.24 -6.36 -11.87
N ILE A 210 15.94 -6.05 -12.01
CA ILE A 210 15.03 -6.82 -12.85
C ILE A 210 15.48 -6.76 -14.33
N GLU A 211 15.85 -5.55 -14.82
CA GLU A 211 16.31 -5.37 -16.21
C GLU A 211 17.63 -6.14 -16.45
N ARG A 212 18.59 -6.04 -15.53
CA ARG A 212 19.87 -6.75 -15.58
C ARG A 212 19.65 -8.28 -15.58
N LEU A 213 18.94 -8.80 -14.59
CA LEU A 213 18.67 -10.24 -14.47
C LEU A 213 17.94 -10.80 -15.68
N HIS A 214 16.93 -10.07 -16.17
CA HIS A 214 16.18 -10.48 -17.36
C HIS A 214 17.08 -10.57 -18.61
N ASN A 215 17.98 -9.60 -18.82
CA ASN A 215 18.93 -9.60 -19.93
C ASN A 215 19.96 -10.75 -19.84
N GLU A 216 20.28 -11.16 -18.61
CA GLU A 216 21.13 -12.35 -18.33
C GLU A 216 20.38 -13.68 -18.49
N GLY A 217 19.08 -13.66 -18.80
CA GLY A 217 18.23 -14.87 -18.86
C GLY A 217 17.89 -15.45 -17.49
N ASN A 218 18.13 -14.70 -16.42
CA ASN A 218 17.85 -15.10 -15.04
C ASN A 218 16.46 -14.60 -14.62
N SER A 219 15.61 -15.47 -14.14
CA SER A 219 14.25 -15.18 -13.69
C SER A 219 14.08 -15.22 -12.15
N SER A 220 15.15 -15.16 -11.37
CA SER A 220 15.11 -15.25 -9.90
C SER A 220 14.29 -14.14 -9.20
N PHE A 221 14.00 -13.05 -9.91
CA PHE A 221 13.10 -11.98 -9.45
C PHE A 221 11.61 -12.37 -9.49
N LEU A 222 11.27 -13.45 -10.19
CA LEU A 222 9.89 -13.90 -10.42
C LEU A 222 9.57 -15.08 -9.49
N GLN A 223 8.58 -14.90 -8.63
CA GLN A 223 7.99 -15.98 -7.83
C GLN A 223 6.82 -16.63 -8.58
N SER A 224 6.68 -17.95 -8.51
CA SER A 224 5.45 -18.62 -8.92
C SER A 224 4.29 -18.27 -7.96
N VAL A 225 3.05 -18.52 -8.40
CA VAL A 225 1.88 -18.32 -7.56
C VAL A 225 1.93 -19.23 -6.34
N GLU A 226 2.36 -20.46 -6.51
CA GLU A 226 2.49 -21.50 -5.48
C GLU A 226 3.53 -21.14 -4.42
N GLU A 227 4.64 -20.50 -4.81
CA GLU A 227 5.66 -20.01 -3.88
C GLU A 227 5.22 -18.77 -3.11
N PHE A 228 4.38 -17.94 -3.73
CA PHE A 228 3.90 -16.71 -3.11
C PHE A 228 2.81 -16.94 -2.06
N PHE A 229 1.88 -17.87 -2.33
CA PHE A 229 0.80 -18.19 -1.42
C PHE A 229 1.15 -19.41 -0.56
N THR A 230 1.29 -19.21 0.74
CA THR A 230 1.60 -20.25 1.72
C THR A 230 0.34 -20.96 2.24
N TYR A 231 -0.70 -21.08 1.40
CA TYR A 231 -1.91 -21.80 1.77
C TYR A 231 -1.68 -23.32 1.76
N PRO A 232 -2.42 -24.08 2.60
CA PRO A 232 -2.41 -25.53 2.49
C PRO A 232 -2.81 -25.97 1.09
N GLN A 233 -2.10 -26.95 0.54
CA GLN A 233 -2.39 -27.50 -0.78
C GLN A 233 -3.55 -28.49 -0.71
N LEU A 234 -4.44 -28.42 -1.66
CA LEU A 234 -5.54 -29.36 -1.84
C LEU A 234 -5.26 -30.21 -3.09
N GLU A 235 -5.06 -31.52 -2.89
CA GLU A 235 -5.01 -32.46 -4.00
C GLU A 235 -6.42 -32.87 -4.41
N ILE A 236 -6.75 -32.70 -5.68
CA ILE A 236 -8.01 -33.15 -6.26
C ILE A 236 -7.67 -34.28 -7.20
N GLU A 237 -8.13 -35.51 -6.84
CA GLU A 237 -7.93 -36.70 -7.67
C GLU A 237 -8.57 -36.54 -9.05
N GLU A 238 -7.99 -37.19 -10.05
CA GLU A 238 -8.54 -37.24 -11.40
C GLU A 238 -9.97 -37.82 -11.39
N GLY A 239 -10.88 -37.18 -12.12
CA GLY A 239 -12.27 -37.60 -12.20
C GLY A 239 -13.28 -36.48 -12.31
N LYS A 240 -14.51 -36.78 -11.97
CA LYS A 240 -15.64 -35.83 -12.07
C LYS A 240 -15.41 -34.55 -11.25
N ASN A 241 -14.83 -34.67 -10.03
CA ASN A 241 -14.58 -33.53 -9.15
C ASN A 241 -13.52 -32.59 -9.74
N LEU A 242 -12.43 -33.13 -10.32
CA LEU A 242 -11.42 -32.31 -11.00
C LEU A 242 -12.04 -31.58 -12.20
N THR A 243 -12.85 -32.26 -13.02
CA THR A 243 -13.53 -31.64 -14.16
C THR A 243 -14.47 -30.52 -13.71
N LEU A 244 -15.25 -30.74 -12.63
CA LEU A 244 -16.14 -29.73 -12.07
C LEU A 244 -15.34 -28.53 -11.55
N PHE A 245 -14.26 -28.77 -10.79
CA PHE A 245 -13.40 -27.72 -10.24
C PHE A 245 -12.76 -26.86 -11.35
N LEU A 246 -12.18 -27.49 -12.37
CA LEU A 246 -11.58 -26.80 -13.51
C LEU A 246 -12.57 -25.94 -14.30
N ASN A 247 -13.85 -26.30 -14.27
CA ASN A 247 -14.94 -25.52 -14.86
C ASN A 247 -15.56 -24.48 -13.89
N GLY A 248 -14.93 -24.24 -12.73
CA GLY A 248 -15.38 -23.24 -11.74
C GLY A 248 -16.59 -23.67 -10.91
N ASN A 249 -16.91 -24.95 -10.86
CA ASN A 249 -18.00 -25.47 -10.05
C ASN A 249 -17.54 -25.78 -8.61
N THR A 250 -18.47 -25.70 -7.68
CA THR A 250 -18.24 -26.14 -6.30
C THR A 250 -18.10 -27.66 -6.25
N ILE A 251 -17.08 -28.14 -5.55
CA ILE A 251 -16.89 -29.56 -5.25
C ILE A 251 -16.99 -29.82 -3.75
N ARG A 252 -17.37 -31.05 -3.36
CA ARG A 252 -17.27 -31.50 -1.98
C ARG A 252 -15.88 -32.11 -1.75
N HIS A 253 -15.21 -31.66 -0.70
CA HIS A 253 -13.92 -32.20 -0.27
C HIS A 253 -13.91 -32.38 1.25
N GLN A 254 -13.11 -33.31 1.78
CA GLN A 254 -13.03 -33.62 3.22
C GLN A 254 -12.10 -32.69 4.00
N SER A 255 -11.43 -31.75 3.33
CA SER A 255 -10.56 -30.77 3.99
C SER A 255 -11.34 -29.83 4.90
N PRO A 256 -10.72 -29.32 5.99
CA PRO A 256 -11.32 -28.27 6.81
C PRO A 256 -11.68 -27.03 5.98
N ASN A 257 -12.67 -26.26 6.46
CA ASN A 257 -12.99 -24.99 5.81
C ASN A 257 -11.78 -24.04 5.86
N GLY A 258 -11.39 -23.48 4.72
CA GLY A 258 -10.22 -22.61 4.62
C GLY A 258 -9.98 -22.14 3.19
N ARG A 259 -8.88 -21.41 3.02
CA ARG A 259 -8.29 -21.11 1.71
C ARG A 259 -7.20 -22.13 1.40
N TYR A 260 -7.17 -22.61 0.15
CA TYR A 260 -6.23 -23.59 -0.36
C TYR A 260 -5.59 -23.09 -1.65
#